data_f8ca458766750374560b41eeb8a9b362
#
_entry.id   f8ca458766750374560b41eeb8a9b362
#
_cell.length_a   1.000
_cell.length_b   1.000
_cell.length_c   1.000
_cell.angle_alpha   90.00
_cell.angle_beta   90.00
_cell.angle_gamma   90.00
#
_symmetry.space_group_name_H-M   'P 1'
#
loop_
_entity.id
_entity.type
_entity.pdbx_description
1 polymer ?
#
loop_
_entity_poly.entity_id
_entity_poly.type
_entity_poly.pdbx_seq_one_letter_code
_entity_poly.pdbx_strand_id
1 'polypeptide(L)'
;MLRHKEPYVLYRKLLGFYPTDIYLYEQACLHRSSSICEQGRRINNERLEFLGDAILDAIVADILFHKFKTSKEGFLTNTRAKIVKRESLNEIAVKLGLDNFITYSMRTSSHNNYMFGNAFEALIGAIYLDKGYRYCKKFVETRIIDPYIDLEKISKEEFNFKSRLIEWGQKHKVDIEFALIETIVDQDNNPVFLSLIHISEPTRLLS
;
A
#
# COMPACT_ATOMS: atom_id res chain seq x y z
N MET A 1 22.87 29.54 15.06
CA MET A 1 22.08 28.56 15.84
C MET A 1 20.64 28.31 15.33
N LEU A 2 20.21 28.91 14.20
CA LEU A 2 18.84 28.82 13.67
C LEU A 2 18.67 27.86 12.48
N ARG A 3 19.74 27.43 11.80
CA ARG A 3 19.69 26.54 10.62
C ARG A 3 19.27 25.08 10.90
N HIS A 4 19.35 24.60 12.13
CA HIS A 4 18.95 23.23 12.49
C HIS A 4 17.46 23.06 12.83
N LYS A 5 16.67 24.14 12.88
CA LYS A 5 15.24 24.03 13.23
C LYS A 5 14.32 23.82 12.03
N GLU A 6 14.70 24.24 10.83
CA GLU A 6 13.84 24.16 9.64
C GLU A 6 13.39 22.72 9.27
N PRO A 7 14.27 21.72 9.17
CA PRO A 7 13.85 20.38 8.82
C PRO A 7 12.85 19.78 9.82
N TYR A 8 13.10 19.96 11.12
CA TYR A 8 12.20 19.46 12.18
C TYR A 8 10.80 20.08 12.12
N VAL A 9 10.69 21.36 11.76
CA VAL A 9 9.39 22.05 11.61
C VAL A 9 8.64 21.53 10.39
N LEU A 10 9.34 21.26 9.29
CA LEU A 10 8.75 20.70 8.07
C LEU A 10 8.21 19.28 8.33
N TYR A 11 9.02 18.40 8.92
CA TYR A 11 8.57 17.06 9.28
C TYR A 11 7.44 17.08 10.33
N ARG A 12 7.45 18.02 11.28
CA ARG A 12 6.32 18.16 12.21
C ARG A 12 5.00 18.45 11.49
N LYS A 13 5.00 19.30 10.46
CA LYS A 13 3.79 19.57 9.68
C LYS A 13 3.28 18.32 8.97
N LEU A 14 4.19 17.54 8.38
CA LEU A 14 3.87 16.28 7.71
C LEU A 14 3.36 15.24 8.70
N LEU A 15 4.08 15.03 9.80
CA LEU A 15 3.86 13.92 10.73
C LEU A 15 2.80 14.21 11.80
N GLY A 16 2.62 15.48 12.19
CA GLY A 16 1.81 15.89 13.34
C GLY A 16 2.57 15.83 14.69
N PHE A 17 3.83 15.39 14.68
CA PHE A 17 4.72 15.33 15.85
C PHE A 17 6.16 15.66 15.45
N TYR A 18 7.03 15.91 16.44
CA TYR A 18 8.45 16.13 16.20
C TYR A 18 9.22 14.80 16.10
N PRO A 19 10.03 14.59 15.03
CA PRO A 19 11.02 13.51 15.01
C PRO A 19 11.97 13.57 16.19
N THR A 20 12.38 12.42 16.72
CA THR A 20 13.52 12.30 17.64
C THR A 20 14.80 12.15 16.84
N ASP A 21 14.80 11.24 15.88
CA ASP A 21 15.88 11.03 14.93
C ASP A 21 15.45 11.44 13.51
N ILE A 22 15.83 12.66 13.11
CA ILE A 22 15.45 13.21 11.79
C ILE A 22 16.11 12.45 10.64
N TYR A 23 17.28 11.84 10.87
CA TYR A 23 18.01 11.09 9.84
C TYR A 23 17.17 9.93 9.26
N LEU A 24 16.37 9.26 10.08
CA LEU A 24 15.45 8.20 9.62
C LEU A 24 14.44 8.73 8.60
N TYR A 25 13.92 9.92 8.80
CA TYR A 25 12.93 10.53 7.90
C TYR A 25 13.54 11.06 6.61
N GLU A 26 14.75 11.64 6.70
CA GLU A 26 15.52 12.04 5.53
C GLU A 26 15.88 10.81 4.68
N GLN A 27 16.30 9.71 5.32
CA GLN A 27 16.57 8.45 4.64
C GLN A 27 15.31 7.87 4.00
N ALA A 28 14.14 7.93 4.66
CA ALA A 28 12.87 7.46 4.09
C ALA A 28 12.49 8.20 2.79
N CYS A 29 12.87 9.46 2.69
CA CYS A 29 12.64 10.28 1.50
C CYS A 29 13.76 10.18 0.44
N LEU A 30 14.81 9.38 0.66
CA LEU A 30 15.93 9.24 -0.26
C LEU A 30 15.70 8.06 -1.20
N HIS A 31 15.19 8.33 -2.41
CA HIS A 31 14.96 7.30 -3.40
C HIS A 31 16.27 6.64 -3.87
N ARG A 32 16.23 5.36 -4.20
CA ARG A 32 17.40 4.57 -4.66
C ARG A 32 18.19 5.20 -5.80
N SER A 33 17.56 6.01 -6.67
CA SER A 33 18.25 6.69 -7.77
C SER A 33 19.17 7.81 -7.31
N SER A 34 19.00 8.30 -6.08
CA SER A 34 19.80 9.35 -5.45
C SER A 34 20.55 8.83 -4.23
N SER A 35 20.77 7.52 -4.16
CA SER A 35 21.51 6.90 -3.04
C SER A 35 22.85 7.60 -2.77
N ILE A 36 23.14 7.85 -1.51
CA ILE A 36 24.44 8.38 -1.04
C ILE A 36 25.32 7.23 -0.56
N CYS A 37 26.64 7.43 -0.57
CA CYS A 37 27.58 6.45 -0.06
C CYS A 37 28.18 6.97 1.25
N GLU A 38 27.92 6.29 2.35
CA GLU A 38 28.49 6.59 3.67
C GLU A 38 29.23 5.37 4.19
N GLN A 39 30.50 5.55 4.53
CA GLN A 39 31.38 4.49 5.06
C GLN A 39 31.36 3.21 4.21
N GLY A 40 31.33 3.35 2.86
CA GLY A 40 31.28 2.23 1.93
C GLY A 40 29.92 1.52 1.81
N ARG A 41 28.87 2.03 2.46
CA ARG A 41 27.51 1.52 2.38
C ARG A 41 26.63 2.45 1.57
N ARG A 42 25.79 1.87 0.72
CA ARG A 42 24.80 2.61 -0.04
C ARG A 42 23.60 2.89 0.87
N ILE A 43 23.28 4.16 1.09
CA ILE A 43 22.16 4.64 1.89
C ILE A 43 21.04 5.09 0.96
N ASN A 44 19.84 4.56 1.14
CA ASN A 44 18.58 4.93 0.49
C ASN A 44 17.40 4.45 1.32
N ASN A 45 16.17 4.53 0.79
CA ASN A 45 14.95 4.17 1.52
C ASN A 45 14.60 2.67 1.47
N GLU A 46 15.23 1.84 0.64
CA GLU A 46 14.79 0.44 0.40
C GLU A 46 14.68 -0.42 1.68
N ARG A 47 15.61 -0.24 2.63
CA ARG A 47 15.53 -1.00 3.89
C ARG A 47 14.41 -0.54 4.80
N LEU A 48 14.11 0.76 4.83
CA LEU A 48 12.98 1.32 5.57
C LEU A 48 11.65 0.95 4.91
N GLU A 49 11.58 0.94 3.58
CA GLU A 49 10.47 0.46 2.77
C GLU A 49 10.11 -0.98 3.15
N PHE A 50 11.10 -1.89 3.12
CA PHE A 50 10.91 -3.30 3.50
C PHE A 50 10.32 -3.46 4.91
N LEU A 51 10.83 -2.70 5.88
CA LEU A 51 10.30 -2.74 7.25
C LEU A 51 8.91 -2.12 7.34
N GLY A 52 8.74 -0.99 6.68
CA GLY A 52 7.51 -0.19 6.73
C GLY A 52 6.33 -0.89 6.08
N ASP A 53 6.52 -1.61 4.98
CA ASP A 53 5.50 -2.45 4.35
C ASP A 53 4.92 -3.46 5.36
N ALA A 54 5.76 -4.23 6.03
CA ALA A 54 5.32 -5.20 7.03
C ALA A 54 4.59 -4.55 8.23
N ILE A 55 5.08 -3.39 8.69
CA ILE A 55 4.46 -2.65 9.80
C ILE A 55 3.12 -2.04 9.39
N LEU A 56 3.02 -1.47 8.19
CA LEU A 56 1.79 -0.91 7.64
C LEU A 56 0.72 -2.00 7.50
N ASP A 57 1.07 -3.14 6.94
CA ASP A 57 0.20 -4.30 6.81
C ASP A 57 -0.36 -4.75 8.17
N ALA A 58 0.50 -4.86 9.19
CA ALA A 58 0.10 -5.22 10.53
C ALA A 58 -0.84 -4.18 11.16
N ILE A 59 -0.56 -2.88 10.98
CA ILE A 59 -1.38 -1.79 11.52
C ILE A 59 -2.75 -1.78 10.84
N VAL A 60 -2.80 -1.87 9.52
CA VAL A 60 -4.08 -1.88 8.78
C VAL A 60 -4.90 -3.10 9.15
N ALA A 61 -4.27 -4.28 9.28
CA ALA A 61 -4.96 -5.49 9.74
C ALA A 61 -5.55 -5.31 11.16
N ASP A 62 -4.81 -4.72 12.09
CA ASP A 62 -5.26 -4.44 13.45
C ASP A 62 -6.45 -3.46 13.47
N ILE A 63 -6.38 -2.39 12.69
CA ILE A 63 -7.49 -1.41 12.55
C ILE A 63 -8.76 -2.09 12.01
N LEU A 64 -8.63 -2.85 10.92
CA LEU A 64 -9.76 -3.55 10.30
C LEU A 64 -10.37 -4.60 11.22
N PHE A 65 -9.54 -5.38 11.91
CA PHE A 65 -9.99 -6.40 12.87
C PHE A 65 -10.85 -5.79 13.99
N HIS A 66 -10.45 -4.66 14.53
CA HIS A 66 -11.20 -3.98 15.58
C HIS A 66 -12.44 -3.26 15.07
N LYS A 67 -12.40 -2.73 13.84
CA LYS A 67 -13.54 -2.02 13.25
C LYS A 67 -14.65 -2.98 12.78
N PHE A 68 -14.28 -4.08 12.13
CA PHE A 68 -15.21 -5.03 11.53
C PHE A 68 -15.28 -6.36 12.32
N LYS A 69 -15.72 -6.28 13.57
CA LYS A 69 -15.70 -7.38 14.55
C LYS A 69 -16.40 -8.67 14.10
N THR A 70 -17.41 -8.57 13.24
CA THR A 70 -18.25 -9.69 12.80
C THR A 70 -17.89 -10.18 11.40
N SER A 71 -16.96 -9.52 10.72
CA SER A 71 -16.59 -9.86 9.34
C SER A 71 -15.67 -11.09 9.30
N LYS A 72 -15.80 -11.84 8.20
CA LYS A 72 -14.96 -13.03 7.96
C LYS A 72 -13.55 -12.63 7.53
N GLU A 73 -12.60 -13.57 7.67
CA GLU A 73 -11.20 -13.39 7.30
C GLU A 73 -11.02 -12.88 5.86
N GLY A 74 -11.67 -13.50 4.88
CA GLY A 74 -11.56 -13.10 3.47
C GLY A 74 -11.98 -11.65 3.21
N PHE A 75 -13.00 -11.14 3.94
CA PHE A 75 -13.38 -9.74 3.87
C PHE A 75 -12.26 -8.81 4.40
N LEU A 76 -11.66 -9.17 5.54
CA LEU A 76 -10.59 -8.38 6.15
C LEU A 76 -9.35 -8.35 5.25
N THR A 77 -8.97 -9.51 4.70
CA THR A 77 -7.83 -9.65 3.77
C THR A 77 -8.05 -8.84 2.49
N ASN A 78 -9.23 -8.92 1.87
CA ASN A 78 -9.54 -8.17 0.66
C ASN A 78 -9.57 -6.64 0.93
N THR A 79 -10.13 -6.23 2.06
CA THR A 79 -10.20 -4.80 2.42
C THR A 79 -8.80 -4.26 2.70
N ARG A 80 -7.94 -5.00 3.42
CA ARG A 80 -6.55 -4.63 3.62
C ARG A 80 -5.84 -4.45 2.29
N ALA A 81 -5.90 -5.44 1.39
CA ALA A 81 -5.25 -5.39 0.09
C ALA A 81 -5.64 -4.16 -0.75
N LYS A 82 -6.88 -3.68 -0.65
CA LYS A 82 -7.32 -2.46 -1.30
C LYS A 82 -6.68 -1.20 -0.73
N ILE A 83 -6.49 -1.16 0.59
CA ILE A 83 -5.90 -0.02 1.28
C ILE A 83 -4.41 0.09 0.97
N VAL A 84 -3.67 -1.05 1.05
CA VAL A 84 -2.22 -1.08 0.90
C VAL A 84 -1.75 -1.32 -0.55
N LYS A 85 -2.65 -1.33 -1.53
CA LYS A 85 -2.24 -1.42 -2.93
C LYS A 85 -1.42 -0.20 -3.34
N ARG A 86 -0.47 -0.41 -4.24
CA ARG A 86 0.52 0.61 -4.67
C ARG A 86 -0.10 1.93 -5.12
N GLU A 87 -1.17 1.87 -5.92
CA GLU A 87 -1.88 3.06 -6.41
C GLU A 87 -2.44 3.87 -5.25
N SER A 88 -3.06 3.20 -4.27
CA SER A 88 -3.61 3.83 -3.07
C SER A 88 -2.51 4.50 -2.23
N LEU A 89 -1.38 3.81 -2.03
CA LEU A 89 -0.24 4.36 -1.27
C LEU A 89 0.39 5.56 -1.98
N ASN A 90 0.50 5.54 -3.31
CA ASN A 90 0.95 6.69 -4.09
C ASN A 90 0.04 7.91 -3.90
N GLU A 91 -1.28 7.72 -4.02
CA GLU A 91 -2.24 8.79 -3.80
C GLU A 91 -2.18 9.35 -2.38
N ILE A 92 -2.07 8.49 -1.39
CA ILE A 92 -1.93 8.87 0.02
C ILE A 92 -0.67 9.69 0.23
N ALA A 93 0.47 9.26 -0.32
CA ALA A 93 1.73 9.98 -0.22
C ALA A 93 1.64 11.41 -0.77
N VAL A 94 1.00 11.57 -1.93
CA VAL A 94 0.78 12.90 -2.54
C VAL A 94 -0.20 13.74 -1.70
N LYS A 95 -1.33 13.17 -1.28
CA LYS A 95 -2.31 13.88 -0.42
C LYS A 95 -1.72 14.32 0.92
N LEU A 96 -0.79 13.53 1.46
CA LEU A 96 -0.04 13.86 2.68
C LEU A 96 0.99 14.98 2.45
N GLY A 97 1.39 15.23 1.19
CA GLY A 97 2.44 16.18 0.81
C GLY A 97 3.86 15.61 0.93
N LEU A 98 3.99 14.27 0.99
CA LEU A 98 5.28 13.59 1.09
C LEU A 98 6.13 13.74 -0.17
N ASP A 99 5.51 13.89 -1.34
CA ASP A 99 6.14 14.13 -2.63
C ASP A 99 7.12 15.32 -2.62
N ASN A 100 6.85 16.33 -1.80
CA ASN A 100 7.72 17.52 -1.65
C ASN A 100 9.02 17.25 -0.88
N PHE A 101 9.15 16.09 -0.24
CA PHE A 101 10.31 15.71 0.56
C PHE A 101 11.22 14.69 -0.16
N ILE A 102 10.72 14.05 -1.22
CA ILE A 102 11.44 12.95 -1.87
C ILE A 102 12.57 13.48 -2.74
N THR A 103 13.76 12.98 -2.47
CA THR A 103 14.97 13.24 -3.28
C THR A 103 15.17 12.12 -4.28
N TYR A 104 15.15 12.43 -5.57
CA TYR A 104 15.36 11.47 -6.66
C TYR A 104 16.11 12.09 -7.84
N SER A 105 16.74 11.25 -8.67
CA SER A 105 17.42 11.70 -9.88
C SER A 105 16.44 11.93 -11.02
N MET A 106 16.51 13.10 -11.66
CA MET A 106 15.64 13.48 -12.80
C MET A 106 15.68 12.49 -13.99
N ARG A 107 16.77 11.72 -14.14
CA ARG A 107 16.88 10.71 -15.20
C ARG A 107 15.92 9.54 -15.04
N THR A 108 15.29 9.40 -13.90
CA THR A 108 14.43 8.25 -13.54
C THR A 108 12.93 8.59 -13.65
N SER A 109 12.57 9.84 -13.94
CA SER A 109 11.21 10.37 -13.77
C SER A 109 10.15 9.81 -14.73
N SER A 110 10.52 9.18 -15.84
CA SER A 110 9.54 8.73 -16.85
C SER A 110 8.89 7.36 -16.60
N HIS A 111 9.36 6.57 -15.63
CA HIS A 111 8.85 5.21 -15.40
C HIS A 111 8.61 4.81 -13.93
N ASN A 112 8.70 5.73 -12.98
CA ASN A 112 8.64 5.37 -11.56
C ASN A 112 7.35 5.86 -10.88
N ASN A 113 6.19 5.41 -11.40
CA ASN A 113 4.86 5.72 -10.84
C ASN A 113 4.67 5.23 -9.38
N TYR A 114 5.62 4.45 -8.83
CA TYR A 114 5.51 3.84 -7.50
C TYR A 114 6.44 4.44 -6.45
N MET A 115 7.22 5.43 -6.83
CA MET A 115 8.23 6.06 -5.96
C MET A 115 7.62 6.67 -4.69
N PHE A 116 6.45 7.24 -4.80
CA PHE A 116 5.77 7.90 -3.69
C PHE A 116 5.23 6.88 -2.67
N GLY A 117 4.67 5.77 -3.13
CA GLY A 117 4.21 4.67 -2.29
C GLY A 117 5.37 4.03 -1.52
N ASN A 118 6.48 3.75 -2.20
CA ASN A 118 7.68 3.20 -1.57
C ASN A 118 8.25 4.16 -0.49
N ALA A 119 8.25 5.47 -0.77
CA ALA A 119 8.67 6.46 0.22
C ALA A 119 7.68 6.55 1.41
N PHE A 120 6.39 6.33 1.16
CA PHE A 120 5.38 6.27 2.23
C PHE A 120 5.60 5.05 3.13
N GLU A 121 5.81 3.87 2.57
CA GLU A 121 6.18 2.68 3.35
C GLU A 121 7.47 2.92 4.14
N ALA A 122 8.50 3.50 3.51
CA ALA A 122 9.73 3.86 4.20
C ALA A 122 9.50 4.86 5.35
N LEU A 123 8.57 5.81 5.18
CA LEU A 123 8.16 6.74 6.23
C LEU A 123 7.53 6.00 7.42
N ILE A 124 6.67 5.02 7.16
CA ILE A 124 6.10 4.14 8.21
C ILE A 124 7.22 3.41 8.96
N GLY A 125 8.21 2.87 8.24
CA GLY A 125 9.39 2.24 8.84
C GLY A 125 10.19 3.21 9.72
N ALA A 126 10.38 4.45 9.28
CA ALA A 126 11.05 5.50 10.03
C ALA A 126 10.30 5.86 11.32
N ILE A 127 8.97 6.06 11.23
CA ILE A 127 8.12 6.34 12.40
C ILE A 127 8.19 5.18 13.41
N TYR A 128 8.13 3.96 12.91
CA TYR A 128 8.23 2.77 13.77
C TYR A 128 9.56 2.71 14.53
N LEU A 129 10.68 2.96 13.88
CA LEU A 129 12.00 2.95 14.52
C LEU A 129 12.18 4.11 15.51
N ASP A 130 11.64 5.30 15.20
CA ASP A 130 11.77 6.50 16.05
C ASP A 130 10.82 6.50 17.24
N LYS A 131 9.57 6.03 17.06
CA LYS A 131 8.48 6.19 18.05
C LYS A 131 7.81 4.90 18.48
N GLY A 132 8.08 3.79 17.82
CA GLY A 132 7.46 2.51 18.09
C GLY A 132 6.06 2.34 17.51
N TYR A 133 5.53 1.11 17.67
CA TYR A 133 4.28 0.67 17.06
C TYR A 133 3.07 1.55 17.38
N ARG A 134 2.90 1.92 18.65
CA ARG A 134 1.72 2.70 19.09
C ARG A 134 1.62 4.06 18.41
N TYR A 135 2.75 4.75 18.26
CA TYR A 135 2.81 6.03 17.55
C TYR A 135 2.56 5.86 16.07
N CYS A 136 3.15 4.84 15.48
CA CYS A 136 2.96 4.50 14.08
C CYS A 136 1.47 4.19 13.79
N LYS A 137 0.83 3.36 14.60
CA LYS A 137 -0.60 3.06 14.50
C LYS A 137 -1.45 4.34 14.60
N LYS A 138 -1.19 5.18 15.62
CA LYS A 138 -1.91 6.45 15.77
C LYS A 138 -1.73 7.36 14.55
N PHE A 139 -0.52 7.43 13.98
CA PHE A 139 -0.27 8.19 12.77
C PHE A 139 -1.10 7.67 11.60
N VAL A 140 -1.12 6.37 11.36
CA VAL A 140 -1.91 5.74 10.28
C VAL A 140 -3.40 6.00 10.50
N GLU A 141 -3.93 5.82 11.70
CA GLU A 141 -5.35 6.10 12.02
C GLU A 141 -5.71 7.55 11.73
N THR A 142 -5.02 8.50 12.39
CA THR A 142 -5.45 9.91 12.41
C THR A 142 -5.02 10.73 11.20
N ARG A 143 -3.93 10.34 10.51
CA ARG A 143 -3.38 11.10 9.38
C ARG A 143 -3.64 10.44 8.04
N ILE A 144 -4.01 9.17 8.01
CA ILE A 144 -4.20 8.40 6.77
C ILE A 144 -5.64 7.89 6.67
N ILE A 145 -6.06 7.03 7.61
CA ILE A 145 -7.37 6.39 7.51
C ILE A 145 -8.49 7.44 7.64
N ASP A 146 -8.52 8.17 8.75
CA ASP A 146 -9.62 9.12 9.02
C ASP A 146 -9.82 10.18 7.92
N PRO A 147 -8.75 10.83 7.38
CA PRO A 147 -8.93 11.88 6.40
C PRO A 147 -9.05 11.41 4.94
N TYR A 148 -8.51 10.22 4.57
CA TYR A 148 -8.35 9.85 3.17
C TYR A 148 -9.04 8.54 2.78
N ILE A 149 -9.43 7.71 3.75
CA ILE A 149 -9.94 6.35 3.49
C ILE A 149 -11.33 6.17 4.08
N ASP A 150 -12.33 6.14 3.23
CA ASP A 150 -13.68 5.71 3.64
C ASP A 150 -13.73 4.17 3.69
N LEU A 151 -13.47 3.64 4.89
CA LEU A 151 -13.45 2.18 5.12
C LEU A 151 -14.80 1.52 4.81
N GLU A 152 -15.93 2.21 5.00
CA GLU A 152 -17.24 1.65 4.69
C GLU A 152 -17.47 1.57 3.19
N LYS A 153 -17.06 2.59 2.45
CA LYS A 153 -17.13 2.58 0.98
C LYS A 153 -16.23 1.48 0.41
N ILE A 154 -14.96 1.44 0.81
CA ILE A 154 -14.00 0.42 0.34
C ILE A 154 -14.48 -1.00 0.66
N SER A 155 -15.11 -1.20 1.83
CA SER A 155 -15.62 -2.50 2.23
C SER A 155 -16.80 -2.96 1.36
N LYS A 156 -17.58 -2.04 0.80
CA LYS A 156 -18.74 -2.33 -0.07
C LYS A 156 -18.34 -2.51 -1.54
N GLU A 157 -17.20 -1.98 -1.95
CA GLU A 157 -16.69 -2.14 -3.30
C GLU A 157 -16.19 -3.56 -3.52
N GLU A 158 -16.95 -4.36 -4.26
CA GLU A 158 -16.59 -5.73 -4.60
C GLU A 158 -15.73 -5.74 -5.88
N PHE A 159 -14.41 -5.92 -5.73
CA PHE A 159 -13.50 -6.02 -6.87
C PHE A 159 -13.11 -7.46 -7.24
N ASN A 160 -13.50 -8.43 -6.44
CA ASN A 160 -13.06 -9.81 -6.67
C ASN A 160 -14.20 -10.73 -7.12
N PHE A 161 -14.87 -10.34 -8.21
CA PHE A 161 -15.96 -11.13 -8.81
C PHE A 161 -15.51 -12.53 -9.22
N LYS A 162 -14.25 -12.67 -9.69
CA LYS A 162 -13.68 -13.98 -10.06
C LYS A 162 -13.60 -14.93 -8.86
N SER A 163 -13.05 -14.48 -7.74
CA SER A 163 -12.97 -15.30 -6.52
C SER A 163 -14.35 -15.66 -5.99
N ARG A 164 -15.29 -14.70 -5.98
CA ARG A 164 -16.68 -14.99 -5.57
C ARG A 164 -17.36 -16.00 -6.46
N LEU A 165 -17.11 -15.95 -7.76
CA LEU A 165 -17.66 -16.95 -8.68
C LEU A 165 -17.06 -18.33 -8.42
N ILE A 166 -15.74 -18.41 -8.18
CA ILE A 166 -15.07 -19.66 -7.83
C ILE A 166 -15.62 -20.23 -6.50
N GLU A 167 -15.74 -19.41 -5.45
CA GLU A 167 -16.32 -19.81 -4.16
C GLU A 167 -17.77 -20.28 -4.32
N TRP A 168 -18.55 -19.58 -5.15
CA TRP A 168 -19.92 -19.97 -5.46
C TRP A 168 -19.96 -21.33 -6.16
N GLY A 169 -19.07 -21.57 -7.16
CA GLY A 169 -18.94 -22.84 -7.85
C GLY A 169 -18.60 -23.99 -6.93
N GLN A 170 -17.62 -23.81 -6.06
CA GLN A 170 -17.24 -24.81 -5.05
C GLN A 170 -18.40 -25.14 -4.11
N LYS A 171 -19.13 -24.10 -3.64
CA LYS A 171 -20.29 -24.28 -2.77
C LYS A 171 -21.42 -25.06 -3.46
N HIS A 172 -21.64 -24.83 -4.75
CA HIS A 172 -22.71 -25.47 -5.53
C HIS A 172 -22.23 -26.73 -6.26
N LYS A 173 -20.96 -27.11 -6.08
CA LYS A 173 -20.34 -28.29 -6.73
C LYS A 173 -20.47 -28.24 -8.25
N VAL A 174 -20.23 -27.08 -8.84
CA VAL A 174 -20.14 -26.87 -10.27
C VAL A 174 -18.71 -26.52 -10.66
N ASP A 175 -18.28 -26.97 -11.83
CA ASP A 175 -16.97 -26.65 -12.37
C ASP A 175 -17.02 -25.31 -13.11
N ILE A 176 -16.02 -24.46 -12.85
CA ILE A 176 -15.90 -23.13 -13.46
C ILE A 176 -14.57 -23.06 -14.19
N GLU A 177 -14.63 -22.91 -15.49
CA GLU A 177 -13.46 -22.69 -16.34
C GLU A 177 -13.42 -21.26 -16.87
N PHE A 178 -12.23 -20.68 -16.89
CA PHE A 178 -11.95 -19.36 -17.46
C PHE A 178 -11.07 -19.55 -18.70
N ALA A 179 -11.63 -19.32 -19.88
CA ALA A 179 -10.88 -19.35 -21.12
C ALA A 179 -10.58 -17.90 -21.57
N LEU A 180 -9.31 -17.58 -21.73
CA LEU A 180 -8.91 -16.29 -22.29
C LEU A 180 -9.28 -16.26 -23.77
N ILE A 181 -10.08 -15.26 -24.20
CA ILE A 181 -10.47 -15.06 -25.58
C ILE A 181 -9.51 -14.07 -26.24
N GLU A 182 -9.29 -12.92 -25.60
CA GLU A 182 -8.54 -11.82 -26.20
C GLU A 182 -7.86 -11.00 -25.10
N THR A 183 -6.74 -10.39 -25.46
CA THR A 183 -6.08 -9.36 -24.65
C THR A 183 -6.09 -8.07 -25.42
N ILE A 184 -6.78 -7.06 -24.90
CA ILE A 184 -6.82 -5.71 -25.44
C ILE A 184 -6.08 -4.75 -24.51
N VAL A 185 -5.77 -3.55 -25.00
CA VAL A 185 -5.11 -2.51 -24.19
C VAL A 185 -6.10 -1.36 -24.00
N ASP A 186 -6.28 -0.89 -22.79
CA ASP A 186 -7.14 0.25 -22.49
C ASP A 186 -6.50 1.58 -22.88
N GLN A 187 -7.21 2.70 -22.66
CA GLN A 187 -6.74 4.04 -22.97
C GLN A 187 -5.48 4.45 -22.16
N ASP A 188 -5.25 3.81 -21.02
CA ASP A 188 -4.10 4.04 -20.13
C ASP A 188 -2.96 3.04 -20.37
N ASN A 189 -3.03 2.30 -21.49
CA ASN A 189 -2.04 1.28 -21.90
C ASN A 189 -1.92 0.08 -20.93
N ASN A 190 -2.99 -0.23 -20.15
CA ASN A 190 -3.04 -1.42 -19.31
C ASN A 190 -3.67 -2.60 -20.07
N PRO A 191 -3.20 -3.84 -19.86
CA PRO A 191 -3.79 -5.01 -20.48
C PRO A 191 -5.16 -5.32 -19.86
N VAL A 192 -6.17 -5.43 -20.73
CA VAL A 192 -7.53 -5.88 -20.37
C VAL A 192 -7.75 -7.26 -20.99
N PHE A 193 -8.11 -8.22 -20.15
CA PHE A 193 -8.30 -9.61 -20.54
C PHE A 193 -9.79 -9.92 -20.72
N LEU A 194 -10.19 -10.23 -21.94
CA LEU A 194 -11.52 -10.75 -22.23
C LEU A 194 -11.51 -12.26 -22.02
N SER A 195 -12.35 -12.76 -21.12
CA SER A 195 -12.42 -14.18 -20.82
C SER A 195 -13.85 -14.70 -20.93
N LEU A 196 -13.99 -15.90 -21.48
CA LEU A 196 -15.22 -16.67 -21.42
C LEU A 196 -15.25 -17.45 -20.10
N ILE A 197 -16.41 -17.45 -19.45
CA ILE A 197 -16.63 -18.24 -18.23
C ILE A 197 -17.58 -19.38 -18.60
N HIS A 198 -17.11 -20.61 -18.48
CA HIS A 198 -17.91 -21.81 -18.65
C HIS A 198 -18.25 -22.41 -17.28
N ILE A 199 -19.52 -22.68 -17.04
CA ILE A 199 -20.02 -23.26 -15.80
C ILE A 199 -20.71 -24.58 -16.16
N SER A 200 -20.20 -25.70 -15.63
CA SER A 200 -20.74 -27.04 -15.92
C SER A 200 -20.97 -27.82 -14.62
N GLU A 201 -21.95 -28.73 -14.67
CA GLU A 201 -22.08 -29.71 -13.59
C GLU A 201 -20.94 -30.73 -13.67
N PRO A 202 -20.38 -31.15 -12.51
CA PRO A 202 -19.34 -32.16 -12.51
C PRO A 202 -19.85 -33.46 -13.16
N THR A 203 -19.14 -33.94 -14.16
CA THR A 203 -19.45 -35.20 -14.84
C THR A 203 -19.39 -36.33 -13.82
N ARG A 204 -20.54 -36.87 -13.40
CA ARG A 204 -20.58 -38.12 -12.63
C ARG A 204 -20.13 -39.21 -13.58
N LEU A 205 -18.92 -39.72 -13.38
CA LEU A 205 -18.56 -41.02 -13.95
C LEU A 205 -19.53 -42.06 -13.39
N LEU A 206 -20.42 -42.57 -14.23
CA LEU A 206 -21.25 -43.70 -13.93
C LEU A 206 -20.29 -44.89 -13.83
N SER A 207 -19.96 -45.29 -12.60
CA SER A 207 -19.23 -46.53 -12.28
C SER A 207 -20.19 -47.72 -12.26
#